data_1d07995ecc8bcdbca2affc5c8a82de48
#
_entry.id   1d07995ecc8bcdbca2affc5c8a82de48
#
_cell.length_a   1.000
_cell.length_b   1.000
_cell.length_c   1.000
_cell.angle_alpha   90.00
_cell.angle_beta   90.00
_cell.angle_gamma   90.00
#
_symmetry.space_group_name_H-M   'P 1'
#
loop_
_entity.id
_entity.type
_entity.pdbx_description
1 polymer ?
#
loop_
_entity_poly.entity_id
_entity_poly.type
_entity_poly.pdbx_seq_one_letter_code
_entity_poly.pdbx_strand_id
1 'polypeptide(L)'
;MRDFLSNWLGLVGILVFFGAWEILTRTEILNPFYFPPFSKIIAKGIELFANGTIWEHMWFSLTNFSVGFVIAVVLGVIAGVPMGWYKGLSRAFDPLLSGIYATPLIALLPLIIMLFGLGPMSKIIMTILAAVFPVMINTMTGIANTDHRLITMSRAFGAKDSTIFLKVSIPGSLPYIVAGMRVALGRALVYIVVAEQYGAAMGLGYLSSVAAQRFQMAAMFVPIVIIAALGAGLNESLKAAERRLEKWKPAK
;
A
#
# COMPACT_ATOMS: atom_id res chain seq x y z
N MET A 1 -24.00 17.62 -4.17
CA MET A 1 -23.36 18.70 -4.96
C MET A 1 -21.88 18.88 -4.61
N ARG A 2 -21.46 18.82 -3.33
CA ARG A 2 -20.04 18.88 -2.91
C ARG A 2 -19.20 17.72 -3.44
N ASP A 3 -19.70 16.49 -3.38
CA ASP A 3 -18.96 15.29 -3.83
C ASP A 3 -18.82 15.24 -5.36
N PHE A 4 -19.77 15.77 -6.09
CA PHE A 4 -19.72 15.90 -7.55
C PHE A 4 -18.63 16.89 -7.98
N LEU A 5 -18.57 18.06 -7.34
CA LEU A 5 -17.52 19.06 -7.57
C LEU A 5 -16.13 18.56 -7.21
N SER A 6 -15.97 17.79 -6.11
CA SER A 6 -14.67 17.24 -5.71
C SER A 6 -14.13 16.21 -6.71
N ASN A 7 -14.99 15.39 -7.31
CA ASN A 7 -14.60 14.42 -8.33
C ASN A 7 -14.14 15.08 -9.64
N TRP A 8 -14.82 16.17 -10.04
CA TRP A 8 -14.41 16.94 -11.23
C TRP A 8 -13.08 17.65 -11.03
N LEU A 9 -12.82 18.22 -9.86
CA LEU A 9 -11.54 18.85 -9.53
C LEU A 9 -10.39 17.81 -9.56
N GLY A 10 -10.63 16.59 -9.11
CA GLY A 10 -9.65 15.50 -9.20
C GLY A 10 -9.32 15.11 -10.64
N LEU A 11 -10.35 14.98 -11.50
CA LEU A 11 -10.16 14.71 -12.93
C LEU A 11 -9.42 15.84 -13.65
N VAL A 12 -9.79 17.09 -13.37
CA VAL A 12 -9.11 18.27 -13.92
C VAL A 12 -7.63 18.28 -13.49
N GLY A 13 -7.33 17.99 -12.23
CA GLY A 13 -5.95 17.89 -11.74
C GLY A 13 -5.12 16.83 -12.49
N ILE A 14 -5.70 15.66 -12.74
CA ILE A 14 -5.06 14.58 -13.52
C ILE A 14 -4.81 15.02 -14.96
N LEU A 15 -5.81 15.62 -15.61
CA LEU A 15 -5.69 16.10 -16.99
C LEU A 15 -4.67 17.23 -17.12
N VAL A 16 -4.63 18.17 -16.18
CA VAL A 16 -3.64 19.24 -16.14
C VAL A 16 -2.25 18.68 -15.95
N PHE A 17 -2.06 17.70 -15.06
CA PHE A 17 -0.75 17.08 -14.82
C PHE A 17 -0.21 16.38 -16.07
N PHE A 18 -0.98 15.50 -16.71
CA PHE A 18 -0.55 14.79 -17.90
C PHE A 18 -0.47 15.69 -19.13
N GLY A 19 -1.36 16.69 -19.23
CA GLY A 19 -1.29 17.71 -20.27
C GLY A 19 -0.03 18.59 -20.16
N ALA A 20 0.31 19.02 -18.95
CA ALA A 20 1.54 19.75 -18.70
C ALA A 20 2.79 18.90 -19.03
N TRP A 21 2.79 17.62 -18.62
CA TRP A 21 3.87 16.69 -19.00
C TRP A 21 4.02 16.60 -20.51
N GLU A 22 2.94 16.37 -21.24
CA GLU A 22 2.96 16.27 -22.72
C GLU A 22 3.49 17.55 -23.36
N ILE A 23 3.07 18.73 -22.90
CA ILE A 23 3.52 20.02 -23.44
C ILE A 23 5.00 20.23 -23.13
N LEU A 24 5.45 20.05 -21.88
CA LEU A 24 6.81 20.27 -21.46
C LEU A 24 7.81 19.36 -22.19
N THR A 25 7.39 18.15 -22.54
CA THR A 25 8.22 17.21 -23.29
C THR A 25 8.24 17.53 -24.80
N ARG A 26 7.10 17.97 -25.37
CA ARG A 26 7.03 18.36 -26.81
C ARG A 26 7.71 19.68 -27.10
N THR A 27 7.76 20.59 -26.13
CA THR A 27 8.48 21.88 -26.23
C THR A 27 9.97 21.75 -25.92
N GLU A 28 10.46 20.52 -25.68
CA GLU A 28 11.86 20.21 -25.35
C GLU A 28 12.39 20.91 -24.09
N ILE A 29 11.52 21.50 -23.26
CA ILE A 29 11.87 22.00 -21.92
C ILE A 29 12.35 20.84 -21.06
N LEU A 30 11.67 19.68 -21.15
CA LEU A 30 12.17 18.40 -20.64
C LEU A 30 12.74 17.60 -21.80
N ASN A 31 13.96 17.09 -21.66
CA ASN A 31 14.61 16.29 -22.69
C ASN A 31 13.76 15.03 -23.01
N PRO A 32 13.21 14.89 -24.24
CA PRO A 32 12.32 13.78 -24.60
C PRO A 32 12.99 12.40 -24.56
N PHE A 33 14.31 12.36 -24.51
CA PHE A 33 15.07 11.13 -24.36
C PHE A 33 14.87 10.53 -22.98
N TYR A 34 14.91 11.34 -21.90
CA TYR A 34 14.73 10.87 -20.53
C TYR A 34 13.26 10.91 -20.09
N PHE A 35 12.53 11.90 -20.58
CA PHE A 35 11.12 12.11 -20.27
C PHE A 35 10.30 12.02 -21.57
N PRO A 36 9.89 10.82 -22.01
CA PRO A 36 9.10 10.69 -23.23
C PRO A 36 7.73 11.37 -23.05
N PRO A 37 7.14 11.93 -24.12
CA PRO A 37 5.75 12.40 -24.10
C PRO A 37 4.81 11.33 -23.58
N PHE A 38 3.80 11.70 -22.79
CA PHE A 38 2.87 10.75 -22.19
C PHE A 38 2.14 9.93 -23.25
N SER A 39 1.84 10.53 -24.41
CA SER A 39 1.27 9.85 -25.57
C SER A 39 2.14 8.68 -26.06
N LYS A 40 3.46 8.80 -26.04
CA LYS A 40 4.39 7.71 -26.38
C LYS A 40 4.40 6.59 -25.33
N ILE A 41 4.24 6.94 -24.05
CA ILE A 41 4.12 5.95 -22.97
C ILE A 41 2.84 5.12 -23.15
N ILE A 42 1.71 5.77 -23.47
CA ILE A 42 0.45 5.09 -23.76
C ILE A 42 0.57 4.20 -24.99
N ALA A 43 1.12 4.69 -26.09
CA ALA A 43 1.31 3.89 -27.30
C ALA A 43 2.16 2.64 -27.03
N LYS A 44 3.28 2.79 -26.28
CA LYS A 44 4.12 1.67 -25.87
C LYS A 44 3.40 0.70 -24.90
N GLY A 45 2.56 1.24 -24.03
CA GLY A 45 1.70 0.43 -23.18
C GLY A 45 0.75 -0.46 -23.99
N ILE A 46 0.03 0.13 -24.96
CA ILE A 46 -0.85 -0.62 -25.87
C ILE A 46 -0.10 -1.74 -26.59
N GLU A 47 1.09 -1.47 -27.08
CA GLU A 47 1.94 -2.48 -27.73
C GLU A 47 2.29 -3.63 -26.78
N LEU A 48 2.72 -3.32 -25.52
CA LEU A 48 3.09 -4.32 -24.53
C LEU A 48 1.88 -5.14 -24.04
N PHE A 49 0.69 -4.55 -24.04
CA PHE A 49 -0.56 -5.29 -23.78
C PHE A 49 -0.96 -6.19 -24.95
N ALA A 50 -0.83 -5.69 -26.18
CA ALA A 50 -1.21 -6.43 -27.39
C ALA A 50 -0.31 -7.64 -27.66
N ASN A 51 0.99 -7.53 -27.40
CA ASN A 51 1.95 -8.63 -27.57
C ASN A 51 2.02 -9.58 -26.38
N GLY A 52 1.22 -9.35 -25.33
CA GLY A 52 1.11 -10.23 -24.18
C GLY A 52 2.19 -10.06 -23.10
N THR A 53 3.29 -9.35 -23.38
CA THR A 53 4.45 -9.24 -22.47
C THR A 53 4.08 -8.74 -21.08
N ILE A 54 3.17 -7.75 -21.00
CA ILE A 54 2.82 -7.11 -19.71
C ILE A 54 2.07 -8.05 -18.76
N TRP A 55 1.29 -9.01 -19.31
CA TRP A 55 0.40 -9.85 -18.51
C TRP A 55 1.15 -10.77 -17.57
N GLU A 56 2.23 -11.40 -18.02
CA GLU A 56 3.06 -12.28 -17.20
C GLU A 56 3.71 -11.51 -16.06
N HIS A 57 4.30 -10.35 -16.36
CA HIS A 57 4.93 -9.49 -15.37
C HIS A 57 3.93 -8.93 -14.36
N MET A 58 2.76 -8.50 -14.83
CA MET A 58 1.68 -7.99 -13.97
C MET A 58 1.14 -9.07 -13.05
N TRP A 59 0.91 -10.27 -13.57
CA TRP A 59 0.43 -11.42 -12.78
C TRP A 59 1.44 -11.79 -11.69
N PHE A 60 2.71 -11.85 -12.05
CA PHE A 60 3.79 -12.13 -11.09
C PHE A 60 3.82 -11.10 -9.95
N SER A 61 3.83 -9.81 -10.27
CA SER A 61 3.83 -8.73 -9.26
C SER A 61 2.58 -8.78 -8.38
N LEU A 62 1.39 -8.89 -8.99
CA LEU A 62 0.13 -8.89 -8.25
C LEU A 62 -0.02 -10.11 -7.33
N THR A 63 0.42 -11.28 -7.76
CA THR A 63 0.37 -12.49 -6.94
C THR A 63 1.28 -12.34 -5.71
N ASN A 64 2.55 -11.97 -5.91
CA ASN A 64 3.51 -11.80 -4.83
C ASN A 64 3.10 -10.67 -3.87
N PHE A 65 2.60 -9.55 -4.43
CA PHE A 65 2.04 -8.45 -3.65
C PHE A 65 0.85 -8.92 -2.81
N SER A 66 -0.13 -9.58 -3.42
CA SER A 66 -1.36 -10.00 -2.74
C SER A 66 -1.08 -10.98 -1.61
N VAL A 67 -0.24 -11.98 -1.86
CA VAL A 67 0.17 -12.96 -0.83
C VAL A 67 0.87 -12.26 0.33
N GLY A 68 1.89 -11.44 0.03
CA GLY A 68 2.64 -10.71 1.05
C GLY A 68 1.77 -9.73 1.84
N PHE A 69 0.90 -9.00 1.15
CA PHE A 69 0.00 -8.02 1.77
C PHE A 69 -1.04 -8.67 2.68
N VAL A 70 -1.68 -9.76 2.25
CA VAL A 70 -2.65 -10.49 3.08
C VAL A 70 -1.97 -11.05 4.33
N ILE A 71 -0.80 -11.69 4.20
CA ILE A 71 -0.04 -12.19 5.35
C ILE A 71 0.31 -11.03 6.30
N ALA A 72 0.77 -9.90 5.77
CA ALA A 72 1.11 -8.72 6.57
C ALA A 72 -0.10 -8.16 7.33
N VAL A 73 -1.27 -8.10 6.70
CA VAL A 73 -2.51 -7.64 7.34
C VAL A 73 -2.89 -8.59 8.48
N VAL A 74 -2.88 -9.90 8.24
CA VAL A 74 -3.20 -10.90 9.27
C VAL A 74 -2.24 -10.80 10.46
N LEU A 75 -0.93 -10.79 10.20
CA LEU A 75 0.09 -10.68 11.26
C LEU A 75 0.01 -9.34 12.00
N GLY A 76 -0.20 -8.24 11.26
CA GLY A 76 -0.32 -6.90 11.83
C GLY A 76 -1.53 -6.78 12.76
N VAL A 77 -2.67 -7.35 12.37
CA VAL A 77 -3.87 -7.38 13.22
C VAL A 77 -3.67 -8.29 14.43
N ILE A 78 -3.16 -9.52 14.23
CA ILE A 78 -2.91 -10.47 15.33
C ILE A 78 -1.97 -9.88 16.38
N ALA A 79 -0.91 -9.18 15.97
CA ALA A 79 0.02 -8.54 16.89
C ALA A 79 -0.51 -7.23 17.47
N GLY A 80 -1.17 -6.40 16.66
CA GLY A 80 -1.66 -5.08 17.06
C GLY A 80 -2.82 -5.13 18.06
N VAL A 81 -3.71 -6.13 17.95
CA VAL A 81 -4.86 -6.27 18.84
C VAL A 81 -4.44 -6.45 20.32
N PRO A 82 -3.59 -7.43 20.72
CA PRO A 82 -3.16 -7.55 22.10
C PRO A 82 -2.31 -6.36 22.57
N MET A 83 -1.48 -5.77 21.70
CA MET A 83 -0.71 -4.56 22.05
C MET A 83 -1.63 -3.37 22.36
N GLY A 84 -2.73 -3.21 21.64
CA GLY A 84 -3.70 -2.16 21.92
C GLY A 84 -4.53 -2.39 23.20
N TRP A 85 -4.81 -3.67 23.52
CA TRP A 85 -5.59 -4.02 24.70
C TRP A 85 -4.79 -3.99 26.01
N TYR A 86 -3.55 -4.50 25.99
CA TYR A 86 -2.68 -4.57 27.16
C TYR A 86 -1.65 -3.45 27.15
N LYS A 87 -1.86 -2.39 27.95
CA LYS A 87 -0.94 -1.22 28.05
C LYS A 87 0.50 -1.60 28.40
N GLY A 88 0.71 -2.67 29.18
CA GLY A 88 2.04 -3.18 29.50
C GLY A 88 2.77 -3.68 28.26
N LEU A 89 2.07 -4.43 27.41
CA LEU A 89 2.61 -4.97 26.17
C LEU A 89 2.96 -3.84 25.20
N SER A 90 2.06 -2.86 25.03
CA SER A 90 2.30 -1.68 24.22
C SER A 90 3.60 -0.97 24.63
N ARG A 91 3.75 -0.62 25.92
CA ARG A 91 4.94 0.06 26.42
C ARG A 91 6.23 -0.73 26.26
N ALA A 92 6.18 -2.05 26.41
CA ALA A 92 7.34 -2.91 26.26
C ALA A 92 7.86 -2.95 24.81
N PHE A 93 6.94 -2.94 23.83
CA PHE A 93 7.28 -3.07 22.41
C PHE A 93 7.39 -1.74 21.67
N ASP A 94 6.90 -0.64 22.21
CA ASP A 94 6.90 0.69 21.57
C ASP A 94 8.30 1.14 21.12
N PRO A 95 9.38 1.04 21.94
CA PRO A 95 10.72 1.43 21.51
C PRO A 95 11.23 0.56 20.35
N LEU A 96 10.93 -0.75 20.37
CA LEU A 96 11.31 -1.68 19.31
C LEU A 96 10.57 -1.37 18.01
N LEU A 97 9.26 -1.17 18.08
CA LEU A 97 8.43 -0.82 16.92
C LEU A 97 8.88 0.50 16.29
N SER A 98 9.15 1.51 17.11
CA SER A 98 9.66 2.81 16.65
C SER A 98 11.02 2.67 15.97
N GLY A 99 11.94 1.88 16.52
CA GLY A 99 13.24 1.60 15.92
C GLY A 99 13.14 0.89 14.58
N ILE A 100 12.34 -0.18 14.49
CA ILE A 100 12.16 -0.94 13.24
C ILE A 100 11.46 -0.08 12.19
N TYR A 101 10.44 0.70 12.60
CA TYR A 101 9.70 1.56 11.68
C TYR A 101 10.56 2.68 11.08
N ALA A 102 11.55 3.18 11.84
CA ALA A 102 12.53 4.16 11.39
C ALA A 102 13.64 3.55 10.51
N THR A 103 13.80 2.21 10.52
CA THR A 103 14.85 1.55 9.75
C THR A 103 14.50 1.56 8.25
N PRO A 104 15.44 1.92 7.36
CA PRO A 104 15.23 1.86 5.92
C PRO A 104 15.22 0.39 5.46
N LEU A 105 14.03 -0.26 5.49
CA LEU A 105 13.87 -1.68 5.17
C LEU A 105 14.44 -2.07 3.79
N ILE A 106 14.50 -1.12 2.84
CA ILE A 106 15.13 -1.33 1.52
C ILE A 106 16.60 -1.76 1.67
N ALA A 107 17.31 -1.27 2.68
CA ALA A 107 18.70 -1.65 2.93
C ALA A 107 18.86 -3.14 3.31
N LEU A 108 17.79 -3.80 3.76
CA LEU A 108 17.78 -5.23 4.06
C LEU A 108 17.55 -6.10 2.82
N LEU A 109 17.22 -5.51 1.67
CA LEU A 109 16.89 -6.26 0.45
C LEU A 109 18.02 -7.22 0.01
N PRO A 110 19.32 -6.83 0.00
CA PRO A 110 20.38 -7.76 -0.36
C PRO A 110 20.44 -8.98 0.59
N LEU A 111 20.24 -8.76 1.89
CA LEU A 111 20.21 -9.83 2.89
C LEU A 111 19.02 -10.77 2.64
N ILE A 112 17.85 -10.23 2.35
CA ILE A 112 16.65 -11.02 2.08
C ILE A 112 16.81 -11.83 0.80
N ILE A 113 17.42 -11.26 -0.24
CA ILE A 113 17.74 -12.00 -1.47
C ILE A 113 18.74 -13.11 -1.20
N MET A 114 19.76 -12.86 -0.38
CA MET A 114 20.77 -13.87 -0.01
C MET A 114 20.14 -15.04 0.76
N LEU A 115 19.17 -14.78 1.64
CA LEU A 115 18.52 -15.81 2.46
C LEU A 115 17.43 -16.57 1.70
N PHE A 116 16.65 -15.91 0.85
CA PHE A 116 15.43 -16.44 0.23
C PHE A 116 15.51 -16.55 -1.31
N GLY A 117 16.65 -16.14 -1.88
CA GLY A 117 16.91 -16.22 -3.31
C GLY A 117 16.22 -15.11 -4.13
N LEU A 118 16.44 -15.17 -5.47
CA LEU A 118 15.92 -14.22 -6.44
C LEU A 118 14.45 -14.48 -6.81
N GLY A 119 13.85 -15.54 -6.27
CA GLY A 119 12.49 -15.99 -6.58
C GLY A 119 11.39 -15.14 -5.93
N PRO A 120 10.13 -15.62 -5.96
CA PRO A 120 8.96 -14.95 -5.37
C PRO A 120 9.07 -14.69 -3.87
N MET A 121 9.75 -15.59 -3.12
CA MET A 121 9.77 -15.54 -1.67
C MET A 121 10.39 -14.23 -1.13
N SER A 122 11.49 -13.77 -1.70
CA SER A 122 12.12 -12.50 -1.29
C SER A 122 11.18 -11.29 -1.51
N LYS A 123 10.36 -11.30 -2.57
CA LYS A 123 9.37 -10.26 -2.90
C LYS A 123 8.21 -10.27 -1.90
N ILE A 124 7.71 -11.47 -1.59
CA ILE A 124 6.66 -11.67 -0.59
C ILE A 124 7.14 -11.18 0.78
N ILE A 125 8.33 -11.56 1.22
CA ILE A 125 8.90 -11.15 2.50
C ILE A 125 9.10 -9.63 2.57
N MET A 126 9.62 -9.01 1.51
CA MET A 126 9.75 -7.55 1.46
C MET A 126 8.40 -6.86 1.58
N THR A 127 7.38 -7.38 0.91
CA THR A 127 6.00 -6.88 1.01
C THR A 127 5.46 -7.03 2.44
N ILE A 128 5.68 -8.18 3.09
CA ILE A 128 5.28 -8.41 4.48
C ILE A 128 5.93 -7.38 5.40
N LEU A 129 7.26 -7.23 5.34
CA LEU A 129 7.99 -6.30 6.19
C LEU A 129 7.56 -4.84 5.99
N ALA A 130 7.25 -4.45 4.77
CA ALA A 130 6.78 -3.10 4.45
C ALA A 130 5.38 -2.81 5.01
N ALA A 131 4.50 -3.83 5.04
CA ALA A 131 3.08 -3.66 5.33
C ALA A 131 2.69 -4.00 6.77
N VAL A 132 3.39 -4.93 7.44
CA VAL A 132 2.99 -5.44 8.76
C VAL A 132 2.98 -4.34 9.84
N PHE A 133 4.00 -3.50 9.87
CA PHE A 133 4.13 -2.48 10.91
C PHE A 133 3.07 -1.37 10.81
N PRO A 134 2.76 -0.78 9.65
CA PRO A 134 1.66 0.16 9.53
C PRO A 134 0.31 -0.42 9.97
N VAL A 135 0.02 -1.68 9.60
CA VAL A 135 -1.22 -2.35 10.02
C VAL A 135 -1.24 -2.56 11.52
N MET A 136 -0.14 -3.08 12.09
CA MET A 136 -0.01 -3.34 13.52
C MET A 136 -0.18 -2.06 14.36
N ILE A 137 0.53 -0.99 14.01
CA ILE A 137 0.48 0.29 14.75
C ILE A 137 -0.92 0.90 14.69
N ASN A 138 -1.57 0.90 13.51
CA ASN A 138 -2.93 1.42 13.39
C ASN A 138 -3.95 0.55 14.13
N THR A 139 -3.80 -0.78 14.10
CA THR A 139 -4.64 -1.72 14.86
C THR A 139 -4.49 -1.47 16.36
N MET A 140 -3.27 -1.39 16.86
CA MET A 140 -2.95 -1.07 18.25
C MET A 140 -3.61 0.25 18.67
N THR A 141 -3.44 1.29 17.86
CA THR A 141 -4.03 2.61 18.10
C THR A 141 -5.56 2.54 18.11
N GLY A 142 -6.17 1.79 17.20
CA GLY A 142 -7.62 1.63 17.11
C GLY A 142 -8.21 0.97 18.36
N ILE A 143 -7.59 -0.09 18.86
CA ILE A 143 -8.00 -0.78 20.09
C ILE A 143 -7.79 0.12 21.31
N ALA A 144 -6.64 0.79 21.41
CA ALA A 144 -6.33 1.68 22.54
C ALA A 144 -7.27 2.90 22.62
N ASN A 145 -7.74 3.40 21.48
CA ASN A 145 -8.67 4.53 21.36
C ASN A 145 -10.16 4.13 21.38
N THR A 146 -10.49 2.92 21.84
CA THR A 146 -11.89 2.54 22.07
C THR A 146 -12.55 3.54 23.01
N ASP A 147 -13.75 4.04 22.65
CA ASP A 147 -14.46 5.05 23.44
C ASP A 147 -14.68 4.56 24.89
N HIS A 148 -14.05 5.26 25.81
CA HIS A 148 -14.10 4.95 27.23
C HIS A 148 -15.52 5.00 27.78
N ARG A 149 -16.41 5.80 27.20
CA ARG A 149 -17.82 5.88 27.59
C ARG A 149 -18.52 4.56 27.29
N LEU A 150 -18.28 3.97 26.12
CA LEU A 150 -18.84 2.68 25.76
C LEU A 150 -18.33 1.56 26.69
N ILE A 151 -17.05 1.59 27.05
CA ILE A 151 -16.47 0.64 28.01
C ILE A 151 -17.14 0.76 29.39
N THR A 152 -17.26 2.00 29.91
CA THR A 152 -17.84 2.27 31.20
C THR A 152 -19.32 1.87 31.23
N MET A 153 -20.10 2.22 30.21
CA MET A 153 -21.50 1.82 30.10
C MET A 153 -21.64 0.29 30.05
N SER A 154 -20.83 -0.38 29.24
CA SER A 154 -20.87 -1.85 29.16
C SER A 154 -20.59 -2.53 30.50
N ARG A 155 -19.64 -2.00 31.28
CA ARG A 155 -19.34 -2.48 32.63
C ARG A 155 -20.49 -2.23 33.59
N ALA A 156 -21.16 -1.07 33.53
CA ALA A 156 -22.34 -0.77 34.34
C ALA A 156 -23.51 -1.75 34.09
N PHE A 157 -23.61 -2.27 32.84
CA PHE A 157 -24.55 -3.33 32.48
C PHE A 157 -24.03 -4.75 32.79
N GLY A 158 -22.94 -4.92 33.54
CA GLY A 158 -22.40 -6.21 33.94
C GLY A 158 -21.62 -6.97 32.84
N ALA A 159 -21.22 -6.31 31.77
CA ALA A 159 -20.44 -6.96 30.70
C ALA A 159 -19.03 -7.33 31.21
N LYS A 160 -18.59 -8.56 30.92
CA LYS A 160 -17.23 -9.02 31.20
C LYS A 160 -16.24 -8.37 30.22
N ASP A 161 -14.97 -8.25 30.65
CA ASP A 161 -13.91 -7.67 29.78
C ASP A 161 -13.78 -8.37 28.43
N SER A 162 -13.97 -9.70 28.39
CA SER A 162 -13.99 -10.44 27.11
C SER A 162 -15.13 -10.02 26.18
N THR A 163 -16.30 -9.70 26.75
CA THR A 163 -17.46 -9.22 25.98
C THR A 163 -17.19 -7.81 25.43
N ILE A 164 -16.63 -6.94 26.27
CA ILE A 164 -16.24 -5.57 25.87
C ILE A 164 -15.19 -5.63 24.76
N PHE A 165 -14.18 -6.47 24.92
CA PHE A 165 -13.13 -6.67 23.91
C PHE A 165 -13.71 -7.10 22.57
N LEU A 166 -14.50 -8.17 22.53
CA LEU A 166 -15.01 -8.75 21.29
C LEU A 166 -16.14 -7.93 20.64
N LYS A 167 -17.03 -7.31 21.46
CA LYS A 167 -18.23 -6.64 20.94
C LYS A 167 -18.11 -5.12 20.85
N VAL A 168 -17.12 -4.51 21.50
CA VAL A 168 -16.92 -3.05 21.50
C VAL A 168 -15.59 -2.69 20.89
N SER A 169 -14.46 -3.19 21.45
CA SER A 169 -13.14 -2.73 21.05
C SER A 169 -12.72 -3.22 19.67
N ILE A 170 -12.90 -4.51 19.35
CA ILE A 170 -12.57 -5.05 18.02
C ILE A 170 -13.42 -4.38 16.92
N PRO A 171 -14.77 -4.34 17.00
CA PRO A 171 -15.55 -3.64 15.98
C PRO A 171 -15.24 -2.14 15.88
N GLY A 172 -14.98 -1.49 17.03
CA GLY A 172 -14.59 -0.07 17.09
C GLY A 172 -13.26 0.23 16.43
N SER A 173 -12.35 -0.75 16.38
CA SER A 173 -11.02 -0.60 15.75
C SER A 173 -11.00 -0.83 14.24
N LEU A 174 -12.06 -1.42 13.64
CA LEU A 174 -12.08 -1.74 12.21
C LEU A 174 -11.74 -0.56 11.29
N PRO A 175 -12.23 0.67 11.49
CA PRO A 175 -11.82 1.80 10.65
C PRO A 175 -10.32 2.10 10.74
N TYR A 176 -9.72 1.94 11.92
CA TYR A 176 -8.28 2.11 12.11
C TYR A 176 -7.47 1.02 11.41
N ILE A 177 -7.96 -0.23 11.44
CA ILE A 177 -7.34 -1.35 10.71
C ILE A 177 -7.32 -1.04 9.21
N VAL A 178 -8.45 -0.60 8.65
CA VAL A 178 -8.53 -0.24 7.23
C VAL A 178 -7.64 0.97 6.90
N ALA A 179 -7.58 1.98 7.77
CA ALA A 179 -6.65 3.09 7.62
C ALA A 179 -5.18 2.60 7.63
N GLY A 180 -4.84 1.67 8.53
CA GLY A 180 -3.54 1.00 8.56
C GLY A 180 -3.23 0.24 7.26
N MET A 181 -4.20 -0.49 6.72
CA MET A 181 -4.07 -1.17 5.42
C MET A 181 -3.79 -0.19 4.28
N ARG A 182 -4.40 1.00 4.27
CA ARG A 182 -4.16 2.02 3.26
C ARG A 182 -2.73 2.55 3.29
N VAL A 183 -2.21 2.84 4.48
CA VAL A 183 -0.81 3.24 4.65
C VAL A 183 0.13 2.11 4.23
N ALA A 184 -0.17 0.89 4.63
CA ALA A 184 0.58 -0.31 4.29
C ALA A 184 0.62 -0.58 2.79
N LEU A 185 -0.51 -0.37 2.09
CA LEU A 185 -0.65 -0.59 0.65
C LEU A 185 0.36 0.24 -0.15
N GLY A 186 0.45 1.54 0.12
CA GLY A 186 1.39 2.41 -0.58
C GLY A 186 2.85 1.97 -0.36
N ARG A 187 3.21 1.64 0.88
CA ARG A 187 4.55 1.11 1.19
C ARG A 187 4.82 -0.22 0.50
N ALA A 188 3.91 -1.18 0.60
CA ALA A 188 4.06 -2.51 0.02
C ALA A 188 4.27 -2.46 -1.50
N LEU A 189 3.53 -1.59 -2.22
CA LEU A 189 3.72 -1.39 -3.65
C LEU A 189 5.11 -0.85 -4.00
N VAL A 190 5.63 0.11 -3.24
CA VAL A 190 6.99 0.62 -3.46
C VAL A 190 8.02 -0.50 -3.22
N TYR A 191 7.88 -1.24 -2.14
CA TYR A 191 8.88 -2.25 -1.75
C TYR A 191 8.90 -3.47 -2.68
N ILE A 192 7.73 -3.93 -3.18
CA ILE A 192 7.72 -5.03 -4.15
C ILE A 192 8.36 -4.62 -5.46
N VAL A 193 8.09 -3.41 -5.96
CA VAL A 193 8.70 -2.89 -7.19
C VAL A 193 10.21 -2.82 -7.05
N VAL A 194 10.72 -2.28 -5.94
CA VAL A 194 12.16 -2.22 -5.69
C VAL A 194 12.75 -3.62 -5.57
N ALA A 195 12.08 -4.54 -4.87
CA ALA A 195 12.56 -5.93 -4.76
C ALA A 195 12.60 -6.66 -6.11
N GLU A 196 11.70 -6.31 -7.04
CA GLU A 196 11.72 -6.83 -8.41
C GLU A 196 12.83 -6.21 -9.27
N GLN A 197 13.15 -4.92 -9.07
CA GLN A 197 14.23 -4.26 -9.80
C GLN A 197 15.62 -4.85 -9.50
N TYR A 198 15.85 -5.27 -8.26
CA TYR A 198 17.18 -5.71 -7.80
C TYR A 198 17.42 -7.22 -7.86
N GLY A 199 16.40 -8.01 -8.10
CA GLY A 199 16.63 -9.44 -7.97
C GLY A 199 15.49 -10.31 -8.47
N ALA A 200 14.88 -9.96 -9.60
CA ALA A 200 13.89 -10.80 -10.24
C ALA A 200 14.24 -11.08 -11.69
N ALA A 201 13.67 -12.15 -12.24
CA ALA A 201 13.61 -12.42 -13.66
C ALA A 201 12.24 -12.04 -14.26
N MET A 202 11.30 -11.64 -13.42
CA MET A 202 9.91 -11.30 -13.78
C MET A 202 9.36 -10.24 -12.85
N GLY A 203 8.29 -9.58 -13.28
CA GLY A 203 7.59 -8.55 -12.50
C GLY A 203 7.61 -7.20 -13.19
N LEU A 204 6.70 -6.30 -12.77
CA LEU A 204 6.60 -4.94 -13.31
C LEU A 204 7.85 -4.11 -12.99
N GLY A 205 8.41 -4.28 -11.77
CA GLY A 205 9.66 -3.63 -11.40
C GLY A 205 10.84 -4.12 -12.24
N TYR A 206 10.94 -5.42 -12.49
CA TYR A 206 11.94 -6.00 -13.39
C TYR A 206 11.81 -5.45 -14.81
N LEU A 207 10.60 -5.43 -15.37
CA LEU A 207 10.36 -4.89 -16.72
C LEU A 207 10.80 -3.43 -16.84
N SER A 208 10.48 -2.61 -15.81
CA SER A 208 10.93 -1.22 -15.73
C SER A 208 12.46 -1.10 -15.70
N SER A 209 13.14 -1.92 -14.89
CA SER A 209 14.60 -1.93 -14.74
C SER A 209 15.31 -2.31 -16.06
N VAL A 210 14.84 -3.38 -16.72
CA VAL A 210 15.40 -3.83 -18.00
C VAL A 210 15.20 -2.78 -19.09
N ALA A 211 14.03 -2.14 -19.15
CA ALA A 211 13.79 -1.06 -20.11
C ALA A 211 14.69 0.16 -19.85
N ALA A 212 14.91 0.51 -18.56
CA ALA A 212 15.83 1.57 -18.17
C ALA A 212 17.27 1.28 -18.61
N GLN A 213 17.77 0.06 -18.37
CA GLN A 213 19.13 -0.37 -18.79
C GLN A 213 19.32 -0.34 -20.32
N ARG A 214 18.24 -0.51 -21.06
CA ARG A 214 18.24 -0.43 -22.54
C ARG A 214 17.95 0.97 -23.07
N PHE A 215 17.85 1.98 -22.19
CA PHE A 215 17.46 3.35 -22.54
C PHE A 215 16.11 3.47 -23.25
N GLN A 216 15.20 2.50 -23.03
CA GLN A 216 13.84 2.49 -23.58
C GLN A 216 12.88 3.20 -22.62
N MET A 217 13.01 4.52 -22.50
CA MET A 217 12.31 5.28 -21.45
C MET A 217 10.78 5.14 -21.51
N ALA A 218 10.19 5.15 -22.72
CA ALA A 218 8.75 4.93 -22.83
C ALA A 218 8.31 3.56 -22.27
N ALA A 219 9.08 2.48 -22.53
CA ALA A 219 8.82 1.17 -21.98
C ALA A 219 9.06 1.09 -20.45
N MET A 220 10.04 1.86 -19.94
CA MET A 220 10.31 1.96 -18.49
C MET A 220 9.14 2.59 -17.74
N PHE A 221 8.50 3.61 -18.28
CA PHE A 221 7.38 4.29 -17.63
C PHE A 221 6.08 3.49 -17.65
N VAL A 222 5.86 2.57 -18.60
CA VAL A 222 4.63 1.78 -18.69
C VAL A 222 4.34 1.00 -17.39
N PRO A 223 5.25 0.16 -16.84
CA PRO A 223 5.03 -0.51 -15.58
C PRO A 223 4.77 0.45 -14.40
N ILE A 224 5.43 1.60 -14.37
CA ILE A 224 5.26 2.62 -13.31
C ILE A 224 3.83 3.17 -13.34
N VAL A 225 3.33 3.51 -14.54
CA VAL A 225 1.93 3.99 -14.71
C VAL A 225 0.93 2.91 -14.31
N ILE A 226 1.17 1.65 -14.67
CA ILE A 226 0.31 0.52 -14.27
C ILE A 226 0.27 0.37 -12.75
N ILE A 227 1.43 0.38 -12.08
CA ILE A 227 1.51 0.27 -10.61
C ILE A 227 0.81 1.43 -9.94
N ALA A 228 0.99 2.66 -10.45
CA ALA A 228 0.30 3.84 -9.94
C ALA A 228 -1.23 3.72 -10.09
N ALA A 229 -1.71 3.24 -11.23
CA ALA A 229 -3.15 3.02 -11.47
C ALA A 229 -3.71 1.92 -10.57
N LEU A 230 -3.01 0.79 -10.41
CA LEU A 230 -3.37 -0.29 -9.49
C LEU A 230 -3.40 0.19 -8.05
N GLY A 231 -2.38 0.93 -7.62
CA GLY A 231 -2.31 1.50 -6.28
C GLY A 231 -3.45 2.47 -5.99
N ALA A 232 -3.77 3.34 -6.94
CA ALA A 232 -4.91 4.26 -6.84
C ALA A 232 -6.24 3.49 -6.73
N GLY A 233 -6.47 2.48 -7.59
CA GLY A 233 -7.68 1.67 -7.55
C GLY A 233 -7.86 0.90 -6.25
N LEU A 234 -6.79 0.27 -5.76
CA LEU A 234 -6.81 -0.44 -4.47
C LEU A 234 -7.03 0.52 -3.29
N ASN A 235 -6.40 1.69 -3.31
CA ASN A 235 -6.60 2.70 -2.28
C ASN A 235 -8.05 3.23 -2.24
N GLU A 236 -8.67 3.48 -3.40
CA GLU A 236 -10.08 3.89 -3.46
C GLU A 236 -11.02 2.77 -3.00
N SER A 237 -10.69 1.51 -3.30
CA SER A 237 -11.44 0.36 -2.79
C SER A 237 -11.40 0.28 -1.25
N LEU A 238 -10.22 0.49 -0.65
CA LEU A 238 -10.06 0.54 0.80
C LEU A 238 -10.77 1.75 1.43
N LYS A 239 -10.72 2.93 0.80
CA LYS A 239 -11.50 4.10 1.23
C LYS A 239 -13.02 3.83 1.21
N ALA A 240 -13.49 3.13 0.18
CA ALA A 240 -14.91 2.78 0.10
C ALA A 240 -15.32 1.80 1.22
N ALA A 241 -14.44 0.85 1.57
CA ALA A 241 -14.64 -0.04 2.72
C ALA A 241 -14.65 0.74 4.05
N GLU A 242 -13.69 1.65 4.25
CA GLU A 242 -13.61 2.52 5.43
C GLU A 242 -14.89 3.34 5.63
N ARG A 243 -15.36 4.02 4.57
CA ARG A 243 -16.61 4.80 4.60
C ARG A 243 -17.83 3.95 4.95
N ARG A 244 -17.88 2.67 4.55
CA ARG A 244 -18.98 1.77 4.93
C ARG A 244 -18.93 1.40 6.40
N LEU A 245 -17.73 1.21 6.95
CA LEU A 245 -17.52 0.88 8.36
C LEU A 245 -17.77 2.09 9.29
N GLU A 246 -17.64 3.32 8.81
CA GLU A 246 -17.89 4.52 9.60
C GLU A 246 -19.37 4.95 9.66
N LYS A 247 -20.23 4.43 8.77
CA LYS A 247 -21.64 4.82 8.69
C LYS A 247 -22.44 4.59 9.98
N TRP A 248 -21.98 3.72 10.87
CA TRP A 248 -22.64 3.44 12.15
C TRP A 248 -22.15 4.33 13.30
N LYS A 249 -21.10 5.16 13.08
CA LYS A 249 -20.70 6.19 14.05
C LYS A 249 -21.64 7.39 13.90
N PRO A 250 -22.23 7.91 15.01
CA PRO A 250 -22.99 9.14 14.95
C PRO A 250 -22.11 10.26 14.39
N ALA A 251 -22.69 11.07 13.48
CA ALA A 251 -22.03 12.28 12.99
C ALA A 251 -21.72 13.19 14.20
N LYS A 252 -20.45 13.58 14.33
CA LYS A 252 -20.04 14.56 15.33
C LYS A 252 -20.57 15.93 14.96
#